data_e7b699d6e1bee96bcc405f34e11e1513
#
_entry.id   e7b699d6e1bee96bcc405f34e11e1513
#
_cell.length_a   1.000
_cell.length_b   1.000
_cell.length_c   1.000
_cell.angle_alpha   90.00
_cell.angle_beta   90.00
_cell.angle_gamma   90.00
#
_symmetry.space_group_name_H-M   'P 1'
#
loop_
_entity.id
_entity.type
_entity.pdbx_description
1 polymer ?
#
loop_
_entity_poly.entity_id
_entity_poly.type
_entity_poly.pdbx_seq_one_letter_code
_entity_poly.pdbx_strand_id
1 'polypeptide(L)'
;MATGLALLAGCGETPRGQAGVTAGGDGAVAASAPDERERLRTSPQARDWADRKRFEQDARNFVREAPGLSAAERDARARQLEAEIGKRERSGELSAGETVLLRAAMIEAQAGTSEEQAGRMAELVERYREDAAQREAAWLTQQQRDPRMQQYKSREQGVVAEVMAMDNFPNGMTRDQYLRLRLQQEREAAWGTIR
;
A
#
# COMPACT_ATOMS: atom_id res chain seq x y z
N MET A 1 -30.64 3.05 8.77
CA MET A 1 -30.30 4.36 8.18
C MET A 1 -29.24 4.11 7.14
N ALA A 2 -29.60 4.25 5.87
CA ALA A 2 -28.73 3.97 4.73
C ALA A 2 -27.93 5.23 4.38
N THR A 3 -26.61 5.16 4.44
CA THR A 3 -25.72 6.26 3.99
C THR A 3 -25.09 5.84 2.68
N GLY A 4 -25.59 6.45 1.59
CA GLY A 4 -25.10 6.23 0.23
C GLY A 4 -23.74 6.86 0.00
N LEU A 5 -22.83 6.10 -0.59
CA LEU A 5 -21.53 6.55 -1.08
C LEU A 5 -21.69 7.00 -2.54
N ALA A 6 -21.55 8.29 -2.80
CA ALA A 6 -21.61 8.87 -4.13
C ALA A 6 -20.27 8.70 -4.87
N LEU A 7 -20.31 8.00 -6.01
CA LEU A 7 -19.22 7.91 -6.98
C LEU A 7 -19.21 9.17 -7.86
N LEU A 8 -18.13 9.94 -7.83
CA LEU A 8 -17.88 11.04 -8.78
C LEU A 8 -17.27 10.45 -10.06
N ALA A 9 -18.08 10.42 -11.11
CA ALA A 9 -17.63 10.18 -12.47
C ALA A 9 -17.16 11.52 -13.08
N GLY A 10 -15.87 11.67 -13.35
CA GLY A 10 -15.30 12.78 -14.11
C GLY A 10 -15.22 12.41 -15.59
N CYS A 11 -16.11 12.96 -16.41
CA CYS A 11 -16.00 12.95 -17.87
C CYS A 11 -15.07 14.05 -18.32
N GLY A 12 -13.91 13.70 -18.90
CA GLY A 12 -13.05 14.62 -19.65
C GLY A 12 -13.37 14.55 -21.15
N GLU A 13 -13.96 15.58 -21.70
CA GLU A 13 -14.15 15.77 -23.15
C GLU A 13 -12.82 16.12 -23.81
N THR A 14 -12.48 15.39 -24.87
CA THR A 14 -11.39 15.75 -25.78
C THR A 14 -11.94 16.46 -27.02
N PRO A 15 -11.32 17.55 -27.48
CA PRO A 15 -11.78 18.27 -28.69
C PRO A 15 -11.36 17.52 -29.97
N ARG A 16 -12.30 17.42 -30.90
CA ARG A 16 -12.13 16.99 -32.29
C ARG A 16 -11.27 17.97 -33.06
N GLY A 17 -10.10 17.53 -33.51
CA GLY A 17 -9.34 18.17 -34.59
C GLY A 17 -9.53 17.38 -35.89
N GLN A 18 -10.23 17.96 -36.87
CA GLN A 18 -10.24 17.49 -38.25
C GLN A 18 -8.97 17.97 -38.95
N ALA A 19 -8.25 17.07 -39.60
CA ALA A 19 -7.40 17.43 -40.75
C ALA A 19 -7.03 16.20 -41.60
N GLY A 20 -7.41 16.27 -42.88
CA GLY A 20 -6.53 15.90 -43.98
C GLY A 20 -6.46 14.44 -44.37
N VAL A 21 -7.31 14.02 -45.30
CA VAL A 21 -7.16 12.84 -46.16
C VAL A 21 -6.01 13.09 -47.15
N THR A 22 -4.94 12.28 -47.08
CA THR A 22 -4.09 12.00 -48.25
C THR A 22 -3.98 10.49 -48.42
N ALA A 23 -4.49 10.01 -49.53
CA ALA A 23 -4.37 8.65 -50.02
C ALA A 23 -2.95 8.41 -50.53
N GLY A 24 -2.44 7.21 -50.26
CA GLY A 24 -1.26 6.67 -50.95
C GLY A 24 -0.29 5.92 -50.05
N GLY A 25 -0.29 4.60 -50.12
CA GLY A 25 0.74 3.75 -49.55
C GLY A 25 0.23 2.37 -49.14
N ASP A 26 -0.05 1.49 -50.09
CA ASP A 26 -0.06 0.04 -49.89
C ASP A 26 1.28 -0.40 -49.28
N GLY A 27 1.26 -1.02 -48.13
CA GLY A 27 2.47 -1.57 -47.54
C GLY A 27 2.26 -2.17 -46.16
N ALA A 28 1.87 -3.44 -46.07
CA ALA A 28 2.25 -4.42 -45.04
C ALA A 28 2.41 -3.93 -43.58
N VAL A 29 1.34 -3.51 -42.92
CA VAL A 29 1.34 -3.23 -41.46
C VAL A 29 0.36 -4.15 -40.68
N ALA A 30 -0.25 -5.15 -41.33
CA ALA A 30 -1.30 -5.94 -40.72
C ALA A 30 -0.84 -7.22 -40.00
N ALA A 31 0.45 -7.58 -40.00
CA ALA A 31 0.92 -8.85 -39.44
C ALA A 31 1.46 -8.73 -37.99
N SER A 32 1.77 -7.53 -37.51
CA SER A 32 2.45 -7.34 -36.20
C SER A 32 1.49 -7.26 -35.00
N ALA A 33 0.25 -6.84 -35.20
CA ALA A 33 -0.68 -6.60 -34.11
C ALA A 33 -1.13 -7.85 -33.31
N PRO A 34 -1.38 -9.04 -33.93
CA PRO A 34 -1.77 -10.22 -33.16
C PRO A 34 -0.62 -10.80 -32.33
N ASP A 35 0.60 -10.77 -32.79
CA ASP A 35 1.78 -11.29 -32.08
C ASP A 35 2.14 -10.41 -30.87
N GLU A 36 2.07 -9.12 -30.99
CA GLU A 36 2.32 -8.19 -29.87
C GLU A 36 1.25 -8.31 -28.77
N ARG A 37 -0.02 -8.44 -29.13
CA ARG A 37 -1.11 -8.70 -28.17
C ARG A 37 -0.93 -10.01 -27.44
N GLU A 38 -0.49 -11.06 -28.11
CA GLU A 38 -0.24 -12.36 -27.51
C GLU A 38 0.98 -12.32 -26.58
N ARG A 39 2.07 -11.63 -26.95
CA ARG A 39 3.22 -11.38 -26.07
C ARG A 39 2.81 -10.62 -24.81
N LEU A 40 1.96 -9.60 -24.93
CA LEU A 40 1.45 -8.87 -23.77
C LEU A 40 0.61 -9.77 -22.85
N ARG A 41 -0.28 -10.61 -23.40
CA ARG A 41 -1.12 -11.56 -22.64
C ARG A 41 -0.28 -12.61 -21.91
N THR A 42 0.82 -13.05 -22.49
CA THR A 42 1.69 -14.09 -21.95
C THR A 42 2.85 -13.52 -21.12
N SER A 43 2.93 -12.19 -21.00
CA SER A 43 3.95 -11.52 -20.18
C SER A 43 3.85 -11.89 -18.70
N PRO A 44 4.95 -11.89 -17.94
CA PRO A 44 4.92 -12.10 -16.50
C PRO A 44 3.94 -11.16 -15.80
N GLN A 45 3.93 -9.89 -16.16
CA GLN A 45 3.01 -8.88 -15.59
C GLN A 45 1.53 -9.20 -15.84
N ALA A 46 1.19 -9.71 -17.03
CA ALA A 46 -0.18 -10.12 -17.31
C ALA A 46 -0.58 -11.35 -16.49
N ARG A 47 0.33 -12.29 -16.27
CA ARG A 47 0.09 -13.46 -15.42
C ARG A 47 -0.11 -13.05 -13.96
N ASP A 48 0.77 -12.20 -13.42
CA ASP A 48 0.67 -11.68 -12.06
C ASP A 48 -0.65 -10.93 -11.86
N TRP A 49 -1.04 -10.11 -12.84
CA TRP A 49 -2.33 -9.42 -12.80
C TRP A 49 -3.51 -10.41 -12.83
N ALA A 50 -3.46 -11.44 -13.68
CA ALA A 50 -4.52 -12.44 -13.77
C ALA A 50 -4.62 -13.26 -12.47
N ASP A 51 -3.50 -13.61 -11.85
CA ASP A 51 -3.46 -14.32 -10.57
C ASP A 51 -4.02 -13.47 -9.43
N ARG A 52 -3.70 -12.17 -9.39
CA ARG A 52 -4.28 -11.23 -8.43
C ARG A 52 -5.81 -11.15 -8.63
N LYS A 53 -6.27 -11.01 -9.87
CA LYS A 53 -7.71 -10.93 -10.16
C LYS A 53 -8.46 -12.22 -9.80
N ARG A 54 -7.84 -13.37 -10.01
CA ARG A 54 -8.39 -14.66 -9.59
C ARG A 54 -8.53 -14.74 -8.07
N PHE A 55 -7.46 -14.40 -7.34
CA PHE A 55 -7.49 -14.36 -5.89
C PHE A 55 -8.58 -13.42 -5.34
N GLU A 56 -8.69 -12.19 -5.87
CA GLU A 56 -9.75 -11.25 -5.49
C GLU A 56 -11.16 -11.82 -5.75
N GLN A 57 -11.31 -12.54 -6.85
CA GLN A 57 -12.59 -13.18 -7.19
C GLN A 57 -12.91 -14.35 -6.25
N ASP A 58 -11.92 -15.17 -5.92
CA ASP A 58 -12.07 -16.30 -5.00
C ASP A 58 -12.42 -15.82 -3.59
N ALA A 59 -11.79 -14.74 -3.12
CA ALA A 59 -12.11 -14.12 -1.85
C ALA A 59 -13.55 -13.59 -1.80
N ARG A 60 -13.98 -12.87 -2.84
CA ARG A 60 -15.38 -12.39 -2.95
C ARG A 60 -16.38 -13.53 -3.04
N ASN A 61 -16.06 -14.56 -3.81
CA ASN A 61 -16.92 -15.73 -3.95
C ASN A 61 -17.08 -16.47 -2.63
N PHE A 62 -15.98 -16.64 -1.87
CA PHE A 62 -16.04 -17.28 -0.57
C PHE A 62 -17.00 -16.54 0.36
N VAL A 63 -16.85 -15.24 0.53
CA VAL A 63 -17.71 -14.44 1.43
C VAL A 63 -19.19 -14.55 1.01
N ARG A 64 -19.47 -14.53 -0.29
CA ARG A 64 -20.85 -14.61 -0.81
C ARG A 64 -21.46 -15.99 -0.67
N GLU A 65 -20.69 -17.05 -0.88
CA GLU A 65 -21.18 -18.42 -0.99
C GLU A 65 -21.11 -19.19 0.34
N ALA A 66 -20.24 -18.77 1.27
CA ALA A 66 -20.01 -19.46 2.54
C ALA A 66 -21.27 -19.80 3.33
N PRO A 67 -22.32 -18.95 3.41
CA PRO A 67 -23.55 -19.29 4.12
C PRO A 67 -24.29 -20.50 3.54
N GLY A 68 -24.14 -20.77 2.24
CA GLY A 68 -24.79 -21.90 1.55
C GLY A 68 -23.95 -23.18 1.48
N LEU A 69 -22.68 -23.14 1.92
CA LEU A 69 -21.80 -24.30 1.90
C LEU A 69 -22.01 -25.20 3.11
N SER A 70 -21.76 -26.50 2.95
CA SER A 70 -21.58 -27.38 4.09
C SER A 70 -20.39 -26.96 4.97
N ALA A 71 -20.39 -27.34 6.23
CA ALA A 71 -19.27 -27.02 7.15
C ALA A 71 -17.91 -27.48 6.59
N ALA A 72 -17.84 -28.69 6.07
CA ALA A 72 -16.61 -29.26 5.53
C ALA A 72 -16.07 -28.50 4.30
N GLU A 73 -16.97 -28.09 3.39
CA GLU A 73 -16.60 -27.31 2.20
C GLU A 73 -16.16 -25.89 2.58
N ARG A 74 -16.89 -25.28 3.51
CA ARG A 74 -16.56 -23.94 4.01
C ARG A 74 -15.16 -23.92 4.64
N ASP A 75 -14.89 -24.89 5.52
CA ASP A 75 -13.61 -25.02 6.18
C ASP A 75 -12.45 -25.30 5.19
N ALA A 76 -12.71 -26.13 4.18
CA ALA A 76 -11.70 -26.43 3.17
C ALA A 76 -11.36 -25.17 2.34
N ARG A 77 -12.37 -24.43 1.89
CA ARG A 77 -12.17 -23.18 1.14
C ARG A 77 -11.54 -22.09 2.00
N ALA A 78 -11.95 -21.98 3.27
CA ALA A 78 -11.36 -21.02 4.20
C ALA A 78 -9.87 -21.28 4.41
N ARG A 79 -9.46 -22.54 4.62
CA ARG A 79 -8.03 -22.89 4.75
C ARG A 79 -7.24 -22.59 3.47
N GLN A 80 -7.80 -22.85 2.31
CA GLN A 80 -7.15 -22.55 1.03
C GLN A 80 -6.95 -21.02 0.87
N LEU A 81 -7.98 -20.24 1.14
CA LEU A 81 -7.92 -18.78 1.04
C LEU A 81 -6.96 -18.18 2.06
N GLU A 82 -6.95 -18.69 3.31
CA GLU A 82 -5.99 -18.27 4.35
C GLU A 82 -4.53 -18.53 3.94
N ALA A 83 -4.26 -19.68 3.31
CA ALA A 83 -2.93 -20.00 2.81
C ALA A 83 -2.47 -19.00 1.73
N GLU A 84 -3.36 -18.64 0.80
CA GLU A 84 -3.09 -17.65 -0.24
C GLU A 84 -2.92 -16.24 0.33
N ILE A 85 -3.76 -15.82 1.28
CA ILE A 85 -3.60 -14.56 1.99
C ILE A 85 -2.23 -14.48 2.66
N GLY A 86 -1.87 -15.51 3.43
CA GLY A 86 -0.58 -15.54 4.12
C GLY A 86 0.63 -15.54 3.17
N LYS A 87 0.53 -16.17 2.00
CA LYS A 87 1.57 -16.12 0.96
C LYS A 87 1.74 -14.69 0.42
N ARG A 88 0.65 -14.02 0.06
CA ARG A 88 0.63 -12.66 -0.50
C ARG A 88 1.04 -11.60 0.51
N GLU A 89 0.68 -11.79 1.78
CA GLU A 89 1.15 -10.95 2.88
C GLU A 89 2.68 -11.03 3.04
N ARG A 90 3.25 -12.24 3.07
CA ARG A 90 4.70 -12.43 3.17
C ARG A 90 5.48 -11.91 1.97
N SER A 91 4.91 -11.96 0.76
CA SER A 91 5.53 -11.38 -0.44
C SER A 91 5.38 -9.85 -0.53
N GLY A 92 4.59 -9.22 0.34
CA GLY A 92 4.30 -7.79 0.30
C GLY A 92 3.28 -7.40 -0.78
N GLU A 93 2.62 -8.37 -1.41
CA GLU A 93 1.56 -8.14 -2.40
C GLU A 93 0.28 -7.62 -1.74
N LEU A 94 0.00 -8.08 -0.51
CA LEU A 94 -1.04 -7.54 0.36
C LEU A 94 -0.41 -6.74 1.50
N SER A 95 -0.93 -5.56 1.74
CA SER A 95 -0.63 -4.80 2.94
C SER A 95 -1.24 -5.44 4.20
N ALA A 96 -0.71 -5.12 5.37
CA ALA A 96 -1.28 -5.59 6.64
C ALA A 96 -2.77 -5.18 6.79
N GLY A 97 -3.14 -3.97 6.34
CA GLY A 97 -4.53 -3.51 6.38
C GLY A 97 -5.46 -4.34 5.49
N GLU A 98 -5.05 -4.62 4.24
CA GLU A 98 -5.82 -5.48 3.32
C GLU A 98 -5.96 -6.89 3.87
N THR A 99 -4.90 -7.43 4.46
CA THR A 99 -4.91 -8.77 5.06
C THR A 99 -5.86 -8.85 6.24
N VAL A 100 -5.87 -7.84 7.13
CA VAL A 100 -6.82 -7.77 8.25
C VAL A 100 -8.25 -7.72 7.75
N LEU A 101 -8.56 -6.91 6.74
CA LEU A 101 -9.90 -6.80 6.17
C LEU A 101 -10.37 -8.12 5.54
N LEU A 102 -9.50 -8.81 4.79
CA LEU A 102 -9.82 -10.11 4.20
C LEU A 102 -10.09 -11.16 5.27
N ARG A 103 -9.24 -11.25 6.30
CA ARG A 103 -9.42 -12.19 7.41
C ARG A 103 -10.66 -11.89 8.24
N ALA A 104 -10.96 -10.62 8.48
CA ALA A 104 -12.19 -10.19 9.14
C ALA A 104 -13.43 -10.65 8.37
N ALA A 105 -13.48 -10.39 7.05
CA ALA A 105 -14.56 -10.85 6.19
C ALA A 105 -14.70 -12.38 6.18
N MET A 106 -13.59 -13.11 6.24
CA MET A 106 -13.62 -14.58 6.36
C MET A 106 -14.17 -15.04 7.70
N ILE A 107 -13.83 -14.38 8.81
CA ILE A 107 -14.40 -14.69 10.15
C ILE A 107 -15.91 -14.48 10.14
N GLU A 108 -16.39 -13.40 9.56
CA GLU A 108 -17.83 -13.11 9.44
C GLU A 108 -18.55 -14.12 8.53
N ALA A 109 -17.92 -14.58 7.45
CA ALA A 109 -18.51 -15.55 6.53
C ALA A 109 -18.51 -16.99 7.07
N GLN A 110 -17.69 -17.31 8.06
CA GLN A 110 -17.66 -18.63 8.69
C GLN A 110 -18.83 -18.80 9.67
N ALA A 111 -19.36 -20.03 9.77
CA ALA A 111 -20.39 -20.34 10.75
C ALA A 111 -19.80 -20.26 12.17
N GLY A 112 -20.62 -19.79 13.09
CA GLY A 112 -20.28 -19.66 14.49
C GLY A 112 -21.27 -18.76 15.22
N THR A 113 -21.23 -18.77 16.53
CA THR A 113 -21.98 -17.82 17.33
C THR A 113 -21.35 -16.42 17.24
N SER A 114 -22.12 -15.37 17.53
CA SER A 114 -21.57 -14.01 17.58
C SER A 114 -20.41 -13.88 18.58
N GLU A 115 -20.43 -14.65 19.65
CA GLU A 115 -19.36 -14.67 20.67
C GLU A 115 -18.06 -15.31 20.10
N GLU A 116 -18.18 -16.43 19.39
CA GLU A 116 -17.02 -17.07 18.74
C GLU A 116 -16.42 -16.20 17.63
N GLN A 117 -17.27 -15.50 16.86
CA GLN A 117 -16.80 -14.56 15.84
C GLN A 117 -16.09 -13.35 16.47
N ALA A 118 -16.65 -12.79 17.56
CA ALA A 118 -16.04 -11.70 18.31
C ALA A 118 -14.70 -12.12 18.92
N GLY A 119 -14.60 -13.32 19.47
CA GLY A 119 -13.35 -13.88 19.99
C GLY A 119 -12.25 -13.97 18.89
N ARG A 120 -12.58 -14.58 17.75
CA ARG A 120 -11.65 -14.68 16.60
C ARG A 120 -11.23 -13.31 16.05
N MET A 121 -12.16 -12.35 16.04
CA MET A 121 -11.86 -10.99 15.63
C MET A 121 -10.90 -10.29 16.61
N ALA A 122 -11.11 -10.48 17.92
CA ALA A 122 -10.22 -9.94 18.93
C ALA A 122 -8.79 -10.53 18.83
N GLU A 123 -8.68 -11.85 18.63
CA GLU A 123 -7.39 -12.52 18.40
C GLU A 123 -6.69 -12.00 17.13
N LEU A 124 -7.44 -11.79 16.04
CA LEU A 124 -6.91 -11.20 14.80
C LEU A 124 -6.31 -9.82 15.08
N VAL A 125 -7.06 -8.94 15.73
CA VAL A 125 -6.62 -7.57 16.03
C VAL A 125 -5.40 -7.58 16.93
N GLU A 126 -5.38 -8.42 17.97
CA GLU A 126 -4.26 -8.48 18.91
C GLU A 126 -2.97 -8.95 18.23
N ARG A 127 -3.03 -10.00 17.40
CA ARG A 127 -1.88 -10.46 16.62
C ARG A 127 -1.27 -9.32 15.79
N TYR A 128 -2.09 -8.54 15.10
CA TYR A 128 -1.58 -7.43 14.27
C TYR A 128 -1.04 -6.25 15.10
N ARG A 129 -1.56 -6.04 16.30
CA ARG A 129 -0.99 -5.07 17.25
C ARG A 129 0.39 -5.49 17.73
N GLU A 130 0.54 -6.76 18.08
CA GLU A 130 1.82 -7.33 18.50
C GLU A 130 2.86 -7.25 17.38
N ASP A 131 2.48 -7.64 16.15
CA ASP A 131 3.34 -7.53 14.97
C ASP A 131 3.74 -6.08 14.66
N ALA A 132 2.83 -5.13 14.83
CA ALA A 132 3.12 -3.72 14.64
C ALA A 132 4.09 -3.20 15.71
N ALA A 133 3.87 -3.56 16.97
CA ALA A 133 4.76 -3.19 18.08
C ALA A 133 6.17 -3.77 17.91
N GLN A 134 6.28 -5.02 17.45
CA GLN A 134 7.57 -5.65 17.17
C GLN A 134 8.32 -4.94 16.02
N ARG A 135 7.62 -4.60 14.93
CA ARG A 135 8.22 -3.85 13.81
C ARG A 135 8.68 -2.45 14.24
N GLU A 136 7.89 -1.76 15.05
CA GLU A 136 8.26 -0.46 15.60
C GLU A 136 9.51 -0.55 16.49
N ALA A 137 9.55 -1.52 17.41
CA ALA A 137 10.70 -1.75 18.27
C ALA A 137 11.97 -2.08 17.46
N ALA A 138 11.85 -2.91 16.43
CA ALA A 138 12.96 -3.26 15.54
C ALA A 138 13.45 -2.02 14.77
N TRP A 139 12.54 -1.20 14.25
CA TRP A 139 12.87 0.04 13.54
C TRP A 139 13.57 1.05 14.45
N LEU A 140 13.07 1.27 15.67
CA LEU A 140 13.70 2.15 16.66
C LEU A 140 15.11 1.67 17.01
N THR A 141 15.27 0.35 17.20
CA THR A 141 16.59 -0.24 17.48
C THR A 141 17.55 -0.03 16.31
N GLN A 142 17.08 -0.20 15.07
CA GLN A 142 17.88 0.04 13.88
C GLN A 142 18.29 1.51 13.76
N GLN A 143 17.36 2.45 14.00
CA GLN A 143 17.66 3.87 13.98
C GLN A 143 18.70 4.27 15.05
N GLN A 144 18.57 3.70 16.25
CA GLN A 144 19.54 3.96 17.34
C GLN A 144 20.93 3.45 17.01
N ARG A 145 21.04 2.38 16.20
CA ARG A 145 22.33 1.80 15.76
C ARG A 145 22.91 2.47 14.52
N ASP A 146 22.13 3.26 13.79
CA ASP A 146 22.62 3.94 12.60
C ASP A 146 23.57 5.10 12.99
N PRO A 147 24.87 5.01 12.61
CA PRO A 147 25.83 6.06 12.94
C PRO A 147 25.45 7.43 12.36
N ARG A 148 24.78 7.45 11.20
CA ARG A 148 24.30 8.69 10.56
C ARG A 148 23.22 9.34 11.42
N MET A 149 22.29 8.55 11.95
CA MET A 149 21.25 9.04 12.85
C MET A 149 21.87 9.60 14.14
N GLN A 150 22.83 8.90 14.73
CA GLN A 150 23.53 9.39 15.94
C GLN A 150 24.25 10.70 15.68
N GLN A 151 25.00 10.82 14.58
CA GLN A 151 25.66 12.04 14.17
C GLN A 151 24.65 13.17 13.92
N TYR A 152 23.55 12.89 13.22
CA TYR A 152 22.50 13.87 12.99
C TYR A 152 21.90 14.35 14.32
N LYS A 153 21.57 13.45 15.24
CA LYS A 153 21.02 13.81 16.56
C LYS A 153 21.97 14.68 17.39
N SER A 154 23.27 14.38 17.36
CA SER A 154 24.27 15.22 18.01
C SER A 154 24.33 16.63 17.41
N ARG A 155 24.32 16.75 16.07
CA ARG A 155 24.31 18.05 15.38
C ARG A 155 23.00 18.80 15.59
N GLU A 156 21.85 18.12 15.58
CA GLU A 156 20.53 18.68 15.88
C GLU A 156 20.55 19.37 17.26
N GLN A 157 21.07 18.69 18.29
CA GLN A 157 21.20 19.27 19.63
C GLN A 157 22.10 20.52 19.66
N GLY A 158 23.22 20.48 18.92
CA GLY A 158 24.12 21.63 18.79
C GLY A 158 23.41 22.79 18.09
N VAL A 159 22.71 22.57 16.98
CA VAL A 159 21.95 23.62 16.28
C VAL A 159 20.85 24.21 17.16
N VAL A 160 20.11 23.38 17.87
CA VAL A 160 19.08 23.88 18.80
C VAL A 160 19.72 24.77 19.88
N ALA A 161 20.81 24.33 20.51
CA ALA A 161 21.50 25.11 21.55
C ALA A 161 22.06 26.45 21.00
N GLU A 162 22.66 26.42 19.79
CA GLU A 162 23.15 27.61 19.09
C GLU A 162 22.01 28.61 18.83
N VAL A 163 20.93 28.17 18.20
CA VAL A 163 19.80 29.04 17.83
C VAL A 163 19.06 29.57 19.04
N MET A 164 18.95 28.79 20.11
CA MET A 164 18.32 29.26 21.36
C MET A 164 19.15 30.33 22.10
N ALA A 165 20.47 30.36 21.91
CA ALA A 165 21.37 31.36 22.47
C ALA A 165 21.46 32.65 21.62
N MET A 166 20.89 32.67 20.42
CA MET A 166 20.91 33.85 19.53
C MET A 166 19.81 34.84 19.86
N ASP A 167 20.17 36.14 19.90
CA ASP A 167 19.22 37.25 20.06
C ASP A 167 18.73 37.80 18.71
N ASN A 168 19.51 37.66 17.63
CA ASN A 168 19.22 38.19 16.32
C ASN A 168 19.41 37.13 15.24
N PHE A 169 18.54 37.15 14.22
CA PHE A 169 18.53 36.17 13.16
C PHE A 169 18.79 36.82 11.78
N PRO A 170 19.52 36.13 10.86
CA PRO A 170 19.82 36.65 9.53
C PRO A 170 18.53 36.95 8.74
N ASN A 171 18.62 37.92 7.85
CA ASN A 171 17.55 38.27 6.87
C ASN A 171 16.19 38.58 7.53
N GLY A 172 16.14 38.98 8.78
CA GLY A 172 14.89 39.29 9.46
C GLY A 172 14.02 38.04 9.76
N MET A 173 14.61 36.87 9.73
CA MET A 173 13.92 35.63 10.10
C MET A 173 13.50 35.61 11.55
N THR A 174 12.43 34.90 11.87
CA THR A 174 12.13 34.53 13.25
C THR A 174 13.03 33.37 13.71
N ARG A 175 13.14 33.18 15.03
CA ARG A 175 13.89 32.05 15.62
C ARG A 175 13.44 30.72 15.01
N ASP A 176 12.13 30.49 14.90
CA ASP A 176 11.57 29.25 14.35
C ASP A 176 11.89 29.04 12.88
N GLN A 177 11.89 30.12 12.09
CA GLN A 177 12.26 30.05 10.67
C GLN A 177 13.74 29.70 10.52
N TYR A 178 14.59 30.33 11.28
CA TYR A 178 16.03 30.06 11.25
C TYR A 178 16.36 28.66 11.76
N LEU A 179 15.73 28.21 12.84
CA LEU A 179 15.87 26.85 13.35
C LEU A 179 15.49 25.79 12.31
N ARG A 180 14.33 25.95 11.66
CA ARG A 180 13.90 25.03 10.59
C ARG A 180 14.91 24.97 9.44
N LEU A 181 15.41 26.13 9.01
CA LEU A 181 16.42 26.20 7.97
C LEU A 181 17.70 25.44 8.35
N ARG A 182 18.22 25.67 9.56
CA ARG A 182 19.44 25.02 10.06
C ARG A 182 19.26 23.51 10.21
N LEU A 183 18.14 23.06 10.77
CA LEU A 183 17.82 21.64 10.89
C LEU A 183 17.65 20.95 9.53
N GLN A 184 17.09 21.66 8.55
CA GLN A 184 17.02 21.16 7.17
C GLN A 184 18.41 20.96 6.57
N GLN A 185 19.31 21.90 6.73
CA GLN A 185 20.70 21.81 6.27
C GLN A 185 21.43 20.62 6.89
N GLU A 186 21.28 20.40 8.21
CA GLU A 186 21.89 19.24 8.87
C GLU A 186 21.29 17.91 8.39
N ARG A 187 19.99 17.87 8.08
CA ARG A 187 19.35 16.70 7.51
C ARG A 187 19.89 16.39 6.11
N GLU A 188 20.00 17.39 5.25
CA GLU A 188 20.56 17.25 3.91
C GLU A 188 22.04 16.83 3.96
N ALA A 189 22.81 17.31 4.91
CA ALA A 189 24.19 16.89 5.14
C ALA A 189 24.31 15.42 5.59
N ALA A 190 23.32 14.92 6.33
CA ALA A 190 23.32 13.54 6.83
C ALA A 190 22.85 12.52 5.77
N TRP A 191 21.83 12.86 4.96
CA TRP A 191 21.19 11.92 4.03
C TRP A 191 21.18 12.34 2.56
N GLY A 192 21.68 13.52 2.25
CA GLY A 192 21.59 14.14 0.94
C GLY A 192 20.27 14.85 0.70
N THR A 193 20.24 15.69 -0.33
CA THR A 193 19.03 16.42 -0.72
C THR A 193 17.99 15.46 -1.28
N ILE A 194 16.82 15.42 -0.68
CA ILE A 194 15.67 14.69 -1.23
C ILE A 194 15.24 15.43 -2.51
N ARG A 195 15.43 14.78 -3.67
CA ARG A 195 14.98 15.29 -4.97
C ARG A 195 13.56 14.86 -5.26
#